data_1b18707044fb9eba23ae40ea57cbe377
#
_entry.id   1b18707044fb9eba23ae40ea57cbe377
#
_cell.length_a   1.000
_cell.length_b   1.000
_cell.length_c   1.000
_cell.angle_alpha   90.00
_cell.angle_beta   90.00
_cell.angle_gamma   90.00
#
_symmetry.space_group_name_H-M   'P 1'
#
loop_
_entity.id
_entity.type
_entity.pdbx_description
1 polymer ?
#
loop_
_entity_poly.entity_id
_entity_poly.type
_entity_poly.pdbx_seq_one_letter_code
_entity_poly.pdbx_strand_id
1 'polypeptide(L)'
;MLNIRNILLGCFLLLAPTLASAQTIPLMTSSAMANGDTEYALGIQILMIMTVLTLLPAMLITMTAFTRILIVLAILRQALGTQQTPSNQIILGLSLFLTLFIMSPVIDVVWANALSPYLEGQLEFQAALSVAQEPLREFMFSQTRDTDLAMFAELG
;
A
#
# COMPACT_ATOMS: atom_id res chain seq x y z
N MET A 1 -51.59 1.87 11.89
CA MET A 1 -51.00 0.54 11.68
C MET A 1 -50.13 0.58 10.45
N LEU A 2 -48.83 0.73 10.60
CA LEU A 2 -47.91 0.69 9.46
C LEU A 2 -47.81 -0.77 8.99
N ASN A 3 -48.25 -1.02 7.77
CA ASN A 3 -48.24 -2.36 7.19
C ASN A 3 -46.78 -2.81 6.96
N ILE A 4 -46.38 -3.92 7.60
CA ILE A 4 -45.04 -4.56 7.43
C ILE A 4 -44.68 -4.71 5.96
N ARG A 5 -45.68 -4.94 5.10
CA ARG A 5 -45.51 -5.04 3.64
C ARG A 5 -44.97 -3.74 2.99
N ASN A 6 -45.35 -2.58 3.51
CA ASN A 6 -44.86 -1.29 3.02
C ASN A 6 -43.47 -0.95 3.50
N ILE A 7 -43.09 -1.45 4.68
CA ILE A 7 -41.72 -1.32 5.21
C ILE A 7 -40.76 -2.22 4.43
N LEU A 8 -41.18 -3.45 4.12
CA LEU A 8 -40.38 -4.38 3.28
C LEU A 8 -40.22 -3.88 1.84
N LEU A 9 -41.26 -3.28 1.25
CA LEU A 9 -41.19 -2.66 -0.07
C LEU A 9 -40.26 -1.41 -0.08
N GLY A 10 -40.28 -0.60 0.97
CA GLY A 10 -39.41 0.56 1.11
C GLY A 10 -37.95 0.13 1.29
N CYS A 11 -37.64 -0.92 2.07
CA CYS A 11 -36.31 -1.47 2.21
C CYS A 11 -35.78 -2.10 0.92
N PHE A 12 -36.65 -2.76 0.16
CA PHE A 12 -36.28 -3.33 -1.14
C PHE A 12 -36.00 -2.27 -2.20
N LEU A 13 -36.71 -1.12 -2.15
CA LEU A 13 -36.46 0.02 -3.05
C LEU A 13 -35.16 0.75 -2.72
N LEU A 14 -34.76 0.77 -1.42
CA LEU A 14 -33.49 1.36 -0.98
C LEU A 14 -32.26 0.46 -1.27
N LEU A 15 -32.49 -0.84 -1.47
CA LEU A 15 -31.46 -1.80 -1.87
C LEU A 15 -31.40 -2.01 -3.41
N ALA A 16 -32.21 -1.30 -4.19
CA ALA A 16 -32.03 -1.30 -5.64
C ALA A 16 -30.62 -0.79 -5.93
N PRO A 17 -29.74 -1.61 -6.56
CA PRO A 17 -28.44 -1.11 -6.96
C PRO A 17 -28.71 0.07 -7.88
N THR A 18 -28.35 1.27 -7.45
CA THR A 18 -28.19 2.39 -8.39
C THR A 18 -27.29 1.85 -9.46
N LEU A 19 -27.80 1.72 -10.68
CA LEU A 19 -27.01 1.43 -11.86
C LEU A 19 -25.89 2.47 -11.84
N ALA A 20 -24.79 2.10 -11.22
CA ALA A 20 -23.56 2.87 -11.31
C ALA A 20 -23.26 2.88 -12.80
N SER A 21 -23.60 3.98 -13.44
CA SER A 21 -23.10 4.29 -14.77
C SER A 21 -21.58 4.25 -14.59
N ALA A 22 -20.98 3.11 -14.96
CA ALA A 22 -19.55 3.02 -15.12
C ALA A 22 -19.24 4.07 -16.18
N GLN A 23 -18.90 5.27 -15.72
CA GLN A 23 -18.32 6.28 -16.57
C GLN A 23 -17.03 5.62 -17.05
N THR A 24 -17.08 5.11 -18.27
CA THR A 24 -15.89 4.72 -19.00
C THR A 24 -15.01 5.95 -18.98
N ILE A 25 -14.01 5.96 -18.11
CA ILE A 25 -12.94 6.94 -18.16
C ILE A 25 -12.37 6.76 -19.55
N PRO A 26 -12.47 7.76 -20.45
CA PRO A 26 -11.96 7.63 -21.79
C PRO A 26 -10.43 7.61 -21.70
N LEU A 27 -9.88 6.42 -21.45
CA LEU A 27 -8.44 6.19 -21.45
C LEU A 27 -7.84 6.38 -22.84
N MET A 28 -8.67 6.51 -23.88
CA MET A 28 -8.27 6.77 -25.26
C MET A 28 -9.41 7.43 -26.02
N THR A 29 -9.74 8.67 -25.72
CA THR A 29 -10.33 9.53 -26.73
C THR A 29 -9.20 10.27 -27.41
N SER A 30 -8.78 9.77 -28.58
CA SER A 30 -8.01 10.56 -29.50
C SER A 30 -8.95 11.61 -30.14
N SER A 31 -9.25 12.66 -29.42
CA SER A 31 -9.74 13.88 -30.02
C SER A 31 -8.52 14.57 -30.62
N ALA A 32 -8.43 14.47 -31.93
CA ALA A 32 -7.43 15.17 -32.73
C ALA A 32 -7.67 16.68 -32.61
N MET A 33 -7.13 17.29 -31.55
CA MET A 33 -6.89 18.72 -31.47
C MET A 33 -5.44 19.01 -31.83
N ALA A 34 -5.19 20.10 -32.51
CA ALA A 34 -3.98 20.48 -33.23
C ALA A 34 -2.65 20.59 -32.45
N ASN A 35 -2.55 19.97 -31.26
CA ASN A 35 -1.33 19.87 -30.47
C ASN A 35 -1.20 18.44 -29.91
N GLY A 36 -0.78 17.50 -30.75
CA GLY A 36 -0.69 16.06 -30.44
C GLY A 36 0.22 15.68 -29.27
N ASP A 37 1.13 16.52 -28.85
CA ASP A 37 2.13 16.19 -27.82
C ASP A 37 1.57 16.24 -26.37
N THR A 38 0.55 17.04 -26.11
CA THR A 38 0.05 17.25 -24.75
C THR A 38 -0.92 16.17 -24.27
N GLU A 39 -1.73 15.56 -25.16
CA GLU A 39 -2.70 14.53 -24.79
C GLU A 39 -2.04 13.18 -24.49
N TYR A 40 -1.00 12.83 -25.22
CA TYR A 40 -0.20 11.63 -24.95
C TYR A 40 0.53 11.74 -23.59
N ALA A 41 1.03 12.93 -23.26
CA ALA A 41 1.68 13.17 -21.99
C ALA A 41 0.74 12.98 -20.80
N LEU A 42 -0.49 13.48 -20.88
CA LEU A 42 -1.51 13.30 -19.83
C LEU A 42 -1.93 11.83 -19.67
N GLY A 43 -2.15 11.10 -20.77
CA GLY A 43 -2.49 9.69 -20.76
C GLY A 43 -1.41 8.83 -20.11
N ILE A 44 -0.15 9.06 -20.46
CA ILE A 44 1.01 8.37 -19.88
C ILE A 44 1.16 8.72 -18.40
N GLN A 45 0.98 9.98 -18.02
CA GLN A 45 1.06 10.41 -16.63
C GLN A 45 0.01 9.74 -15.75
N ILE A 46 -1.24 9.66 -16.19
CA ILE A 46 -2.32 8.98 -15.50
C ILE A 46 -2.01 7.48 -15.36
N LEU A 47 -1.54 6.83 -16.43
CA LEU A 47 -1.16 5.43 -16.41
C LEU A 47 -0.01 5.16 -15.42
N MET A 48 1.00 6.01 -15.39
CA MET A 48 2.11 5.94 -14.44
C MET A 48 1.61 6.08 -12.99
N ILE A 49 0.75 7.07 -12.71
CA ILE A 49 0.18 7.27 -11.37
C ILE A 49 -0.64 6.04 -10.95
N MET A 50 -1.49 5.50 -11.82
CA MET A 50 -2.28 4.30 -11.54
C MET A 50 -1.38 3.09 -11.28
N THR A 51 -0.31 2.92 -12.05
CA THR A 51 0.64 1.82 -11.85
C THR A 51 1.37 1.96 -10.51
N VAL A 52 1.85 3.15 -10.17
CA VAL A 52 2.51 3.42 -8.89
C VAL A 52 1.54 3.17 -7.73
N LEU A 53 0.29 3.67 -7.84
CA LEU A 53 -0.72 3.50 -6.79
C LEU A 53 -1.09 2.03 -6.54
N THR A 54 -1.11 1.20 -7.58
CA THR A 54 -1.38 -0.25 -7.44
C THR A 54 -0.20 -1.03 -6.88
N LEU A 55 1.04 -0.61 -7.16
CA LEU A 55 2.25 -1.26 -6.64
C LEU A 55 2.63 -0.81 -5.23
N LEU A 56 2.22 0.38 -4.81
CA LEU A 56 2.58 0.99 -3.53
C LEU A 56 2.27 0.10 -2.32
N PRO A 57 1.06 -0.53 -2.18
CA PRO A 57 0.78 -1.42 -1.06
C PRO A 57 1.70 -2.64 -1.01
N ALA A 58 2.02 -3.22 -2.16
CA ALA A 58 2.93 -4.37 -2.24
C ALA A 58 4.36 -3.98 -1.82
N MET A 59 4.85 -2.83 -2.27
CA MET A 59 6.16 -2.31 -1.86
C MET A 59 6.22 -2.06 -0.35
N LEU A 60 5.20 -1.43 0.24
CA LEU A 60 5.17 -1.19 1.69
C LEU A 60 5.24 -2.49 2.49
N ILE A 61 4.49 -3.52 2.09
CA ILE A 61 4.50 -4.82 2.75
C ILE A 61 5.88 -5.49 2.65
N THR A 62 6.54 -5.43 1.51
CA THR A 62 7.84 -6.09 1.29
C THR A 62 9.00 -5.35 1.93
N MET A 63 8.95 -4.01 2.04
CA MET A 63 10.00 -3.19 2.63
C MET A 63 9.95 -3.15 4.17
N THR A 64 8.86 -3.63 4.78
CA THR A 64 8.68 -3.63 6.23
C THR A 64 8.95 -5.02 6.84
N ALA A 65 8.88 -5.11 8.18
CA ALA A 65 8.99 -6.38 8.89
C ALA A 65 7.79 -7.32 8.69
N PHE A 66 6.73 -6.88 8.00
CA PHE A 66 5.45 -7.57 7.88
C PHE A 66 5.58 -9.02 7.38
N THR A 67 6.24 -9.21 6.24
CA THR A 67 6.38 -10.53 5.60
C THR A 67 7.09 -11.52 6.52
N ARG A 68 8.14 -11.08 7.21
CA ARG A 68 8.88 -11.91 8.16
C ARG A 68 8.02 -12.34 9.34
N ILE A 69 7.32 -11.41 9.96
CA ILE A 69 6.44 -11.69 11.10
C ILE A 69 5.33 -12.63 10.70
N LEU A 70 4.72 -12.39 9.54
CA LEU A 70 3.64 -13.23 8.99
C LEU A 70 4.10 -14.68 8.80
N ILE A 71 5.27 -14.88 8.18
CA ILE A 71 5.85 -16.22 7.95
C ILE A 71 6.14 -16.91 9.28
N VAL A 72 6.78 -16.23 10.22
CA VAL A 72 7.13 -16.79 11.53
C VAL A 72 5.86 -17.22 12.28
N LEU A 73 4.83 -16.37 12.33
CA LEU A 73 3.57 -16.70 13.00
C LEU A 73 2.84 -17.85 12.31
N ALA A 74 2.89 -17.92 10.98
CA ALA A 74 2.31 -19.03 10.23
C ALA A 74 3.01 -20.36 10.52
N ILE A 75 4.36 -20.37 10.59
CA ILE A 75 5.15 -21.54 10.95
C ILE A 75 4.89 -21.95 12.40
N LEU A 76 4.84 -21.01 13.34
CA LEU A 76 4.51 -21.29 14.74
C LEU A 76 3.14 -21.96 14.88
N ARG A 77 2.12 -21.45 14.19
CA ARG A 77 0.80 -22.09 14.17
C ARG A 77 0.87 -23.54 13.68
N GLN A 78 1.61 -23.77 12.61
CA GLN A 78 1.78 -25.08 12.03
C GLN A 78 2.53 -26.03 13.00
N ALA A 79 3.57 -25.55 13.67
CA ALA A 79 4.37 -26.31 14.62
C ALA A 79 3.56 -26.72 15.88
N LEU A 80 2.59 -25.89 16.29
CA LEU A 80 1.67 -26.18 17.40
C LEU A 80 0.59 -27.21 17.04
N GLY A 81 0.55 -27.70 15.79
CA GLY A 81 -0.44 -28.68 15.34
C GLY A 81 -1.87 -28.15 15.20
N THR A 82 -2.07 -26.88 15.42
CA THR A 82 -3.39 -26.23 15.37
C THR A 82 -3.65 -25.71 13.94
N GLN A 83 -4.21 -26.58 13.08
CA GLN A 83 -4.42 -26.22 11.67
C GLN A 83 -5.50 -25.13 11.47
N GLN A 84 -6.41 -24.94 12.41
CA GLN A 84 -7.55 -24.02 12.27
C GLN A 84 -7.56 -22.85 13.25
N THR A 85 -6.83 -22.90 14.35
CA THR A 85 -6.78 -21.85 15.36
C THR A 85 -5.33 -21.44 15.65
N PRO A 86 -4.98 -20.15 15.68
CA PRO A 86 -5.80 -18.97 15.33
C PRO A 86 -6.10 -18.87 13.84
N SER A 87 -7.21 -18.20 13.46
CA SER A 87 -7.57 -18.01 12.05
C SER A 87 -6.53 -17.15 11.30
N ASN A 88 -6.50 -17.26 9.96
CA ASN A 88 -5.59 -16.48 9.14
C ASN A 88 -5.76 -14.96 9.36
N GLN A 89 -6.99 -14.51 9.62
CA GLN A 89 -7.27 -13.11 9.89
C GLN A 89 -6.64 -12.62 11.19
N ILE A 90 -6.62 -13.47 12.23
CA ILE A 90 -5.96 -13.14 13.51
C ILE A 90 -4.44 -13.04 13.30
N ILE A 91 -3.85 -13.97 12.57
CA ILE A 91 -2.42 -13.94 12.26
C ILE A 91 -2.06 -12.70 11.44
N LEU A 92 -2.87 -12.37 10.44
CA LEU A 92 -2.69 -11.16 9.62
C LEU A 92 -2.78 -9.88 10.48
N GLY A 93 -3.81 -9.78 11.32
CA GLY A 93 -4.00 -8.63 12.20
C GLY A 93 -2.85 -8.47 13.21
N LEU A 94 -2.42 -9.57 13.82
CA LEU A 94 -1.29 -9.58 14.74
C LEU A 94 0.02 -9.21 14.04
N SER A 95 0.23 -9.71 12.81
CA SER A 95 1.40 -9.35 12.00
C SER A 95 1.44 -7.87 11.68
N LEU A 96 0.31 -7.27 11.32
CA LEU A 96 0.20 -5.82 11.08
C LEU A 96 0.49 -5.03 12.35
N PHE A 97 -0.10 -5.41 13.48
CA PHE A 97 0.13 -4.74 14.75
C PHE A 97 1.62 -4.78 15.15
N LEU A 98 2.24 -5.96 15.12
CA LEU A 98 3.65 -6.12 15.44
C LEU A 98 4.55 -5.34 14.45
N THR A 99 4.18 -5.30 13.17
CA THR A 99 4.91 -4.53 12.16
C THR A 99 4.91 -3.05 12.49
N LEU A 100 3.75 -2.47 12.85
CA LEU A 100 3.66 -1.07 13.24
C LEU A 100 4.54 -0.78 14.46
N PHE A 101 4.56 -1.68 15.43
CA PHE A 101 5.36 -1.54 16.63
C PHE A 101 6.87 -1.58 16.32
N ILE A 102 7.31 -2.54 15.50
CA ILE A 102 8.72 -2.69 15.10
C ILE A 102 9.17 -1.53 14.20
N MET A 103 8.28 -1.05 13.33
CA MET A 103 8.59 0.05 12.41
C MET A 103 8.47 1.43 13.04
N SER A 104 7.92 1.54 14.26
CA SER A 104 7.74 2.82 14.95
C SER A 104 9.02 3.69 14.95
N PRO A 105 10.21 3.20 15.36
CA PRO A 105 11.42 4.02 15.36
C PRO A 105 11.83 4.50 13.97
N VAL A 106 11.61 3.69 12.93
CA VAL A 106 11.90 4.08 11.56
C VAL A 106 10.93 5.16 11.08
N ILE A 107 9.64 5.00 11.39
CA ILE A 107 8.59 5.98 11.07
C ILE A 107 8.86 7.31 11.78
N ASP A 108 9.27 7.28 13.04
CA ASP A 108 9.60 8.48 13.81
C ASP A 108 10.76 9.27 13.19
N VAL A 109 11.80 8.59 12.71
CA VAL A 109 12.92 9.21 12.00
C VAL A 109 12.48 9.81 10.66
N VAL A 110 11.66 9.09 9.88
CA VAL A 110 11.11 9.59 8.62
C VAL A 110 10.22 10.82 8.87
N TRP A 111 9.39 10.78 9.91
CA TRP A 111 8.55 11.89 10.29
C TRP A 111 9.37 13.14 10.63
N ALA A 112 10.35 13.00 11.52
CA ALA A 112 11.15 14.12 12.02
C ALA A 112 12.05 14.73 10.94
N ASN A 113 12.67 13.91 10.09
CA ASN A 113 13.72 14.37 9.18
C ASN A 113 13.20 14.67 7.76
N ALA A 114 12.08 14.09 7.35
CA ALA A 114 11.57 14.26 5.99
C ALA A 114 10.19 14.92 5.97
N LEU A 115 9.20 14.32 6.67
CA LEU A 115 7.81 14.74 6.51
C LEU A 115 7.52 16.07 7.21
N SER A 116 7.99 16.28 8.44
CA SER A 116 7.79 17.54 9.18
C SER A 116 8.46 18.73 8.45
N PRO A 117 9.75 18.67 8.05
CA PRO A 117 10.37 19.75 7.29
C PRO A 117 9.73 20.01 5.93
N TYR A 118 9.20 18.96 5.26
CA TYR A 118 8.45 19.12 4.02
C TYR A 118 7.13 19.87 4.23
N LEU A 119 6.36 19.52 5.28
CA LEU A 119 5.09 20.20 5.62
C LEU A 119 5.29 21.65 6.05
N GLU A 120 6.44 21.95 6.66
CA GLU A 120 6.84 23.31 7.05
C GLU A 120 7.42 24.13 5.88
N GLY A 121 7.53 23.54 4.68
CA GLY A 121 8.06 24.20 3.50
C GLY A 121 9.58 24.42 3.51
N GLN A 122 10.31 23.71 4.39
CA GLN A 122 11.77 23.80 4.51
C GLN A 122 12.48 22.89 3.51
N LEU A 123 11.82 21.82 3.07
CA LEU A 123 12.34 20.86 2.08
C LEU A 123 11.43 20.80 0.85
N GLU A 124 12.05 20.70 -0.30
CA GLU A 124 11.36 20.36 -1.54
C GLU A 124 10.99 18.88 -1.56
N PHE A 125 9.93 18.51 -2.27
CA PHE A 125 9.44 17.13 -2.35
C PHE A 125 10.52 16.10 -2.69
N GLN A 126 11.36 16.41 -3.69
CA GLN A 126 12.45 15.52 -4.11
C GLN A 126 13.49 15.30 -3.00
N ALA A 127 13.84 16.36 -2.28
CA ALA A 127 14.75 16.29 -1.14
C ALA A 127 14.14 15.51 0.03
N ALA A 128 12.89 15.78 0.34
CA ALA A 128 12.17 15.04 1.39
C ALA A 128 12.09 13.53 1.09
N LEU A 129 11.85 13.16 -0.18
CA LEU A 129 11.83 11.77 -0.61
C LEU A 129 13.19 11.09 -0.44
N SER A 130 14.28 11.76 -0.80
CA SER A 130 15.65 11.23 -0.64
C SER A 130 16.02 11.04 0.84
N VAL A 131 15.59 11.94 1.72
CA VAL A 131 15.79 11.82 3.17
C VAL A 131 14.92 10.71 3.77
N ALA A 132 13.67 10.56 3.30
CA ALA A 132 12.76 9.54 3.80
C ALA A 132 13.20 8.09 3.48
N GLN A 133 13.85 7.90 2.33
CA GLN A 133 14.28 6.55 1.92
C GLN A 133 15.47 6.02 2.74
N GLU A 134 16.31 6.88 3.32
CA GLU A 134 17.52 6.46 4.03
C GLU A 134 17.22 5.60 5.28
N PRO A 135 16.32 5.99 6.20
CA PRO A 135 15.96 5.15 7.34
C PRO A 135 15.34 3.80 6.94
N LEU A 136 14.57 3.76 5.86
CA LEU A 136 14.00 2.53 5.31
C LEU A 136 15.09 1.62 4.75
N ARG A 137 16.05 2.20 4.03
CA ARG A 137 17.21 1.49 3.48
C ARG A 137 18.07 0.89 4.59
N GLU A 138 18.39 1.68 5.62
CA GLU A 138 19.14 1.23 6.78
C GLU A 138 18.42 0.07 7.49
N PHE A 139 17.11 0.18 7.68
CA PHE A 139 16.31 -0.90 8.24
C PHE A 139 16.40 -2.17 7.37
N MET A 140 16.24 -2.08 6.06
CA MET A 140 16.34 -3.24 5.16
C MET A 140 17.72 -3.90 5.22
N PHE A 141 18.80 -3.12 5.23
CA PHE A 141 20.15 -3.66 5.35
C PHE A 141 20.39 -4.32 6.71
N SER A 142 19.98 -3.71 7.81
CA SER A 142 20.11 -4.29 9.14
C SER A 142 19.35 -5.60 9.32
N GLN A 143 18.34 -5.84 8.51
CA GLN A 143 17.52 -7.06 8.52
C GLN A 143 17.98 -8.12 7.53
N THR A 144 18.95 -7.84 6.67
CA THR A 144 19.50 -8.77 5.67
C THR A 144 20.83 -9.34 6.16
N ARG A 145 21.09 -10.62 5.88
CA ARG A 145 22.37 -11.25 6.26
C ARG A 145 23.51 -10.74 5.39
N ASP A 146 24.68 -10.53 5.98
CA ASP A 146 25.87 -10.07 5.25
C ASP A 146 26.27 -11.03 4.12
N THR A 147 26.08 -12.35 4.31
CA THR A 147 26.37 -13.35 3.29
C THR A 147 25.46 -13.21 2.07
N ASP A 148 24.19 -12.88 2.27
CA ASP A 148 23.23 -12.67 1.20
C ASP A 148 23.53 -11.37 0.45
N LEU A 149 23.90 -10.32 1.17
CA LEU A 149 24.34 -9.04 0.59
C LEU A 149 25.61 -9.21 -0.25
N ALA A 150 26.59 -9.99 0.24
CA ALA A 150 27.81 -10.27 -0.49
C ALA A 150 27.53 -11.04 -1.79
N MET A 151 26.65 -12.04 -1.75
CA MET A 151 26.26 -12.81 -2.94
C MET A 151 25.60 -11.93 -4.00
N PHE A 152 24.71 -10.99 -3.59
CA PHE A 152 24.10 -10.07 -4.55
C PHE A 152 25.09 -9.03 -5.10
N ALA A 153 26.07 -8.62 -4.31
CA ALA A 153 27.11 -7.69 -4.75
C ALA A 153 28.07 -8.32 -5.78
N GLU A 154 28.23 -9.64 -5.75
CA GLU A 154 29.03 -10.38 -6.76
C GLU A 154 28.30 -10.59 -8.10
N LEU A 155 26.97 -10.48 -8.08
CA LEU A 155 26.13 -10.68 -9.29
C LEU A 155 25.87 -9.37 -10.07
N GLY A 156 26.13 -8.21 -9.50
CA GLY A 156 25.89 -6.88 -10.09
C GLY A 156 27.17 -6.15 -10.45
#